data_b82faf21fa8006a55e285e5ab9a8863b
#
_entry.id   b82faf21fa8006a55e285e5ab9a8863b
#
_cell.length_a   1.000
_cell.length_b   1.000
_cell.length_c   1.000
_cell.angle_alpha   90.00
_cell.angle_beta   90.00
_cell.angle_gamma   90.00
#
_symmetry.space_group_name_H-M   'P 1'
#
loop_
_entity.id
_entity.type
_entity.pdbx_description
1 polymer ?
#
loop_
_entity_poly.entity_id
_entity_poly.type
_entity_poly.pdbx_seq_one_letter_code
_entity_poly.pdbx_strand_id
1 'polypeptide(L)'
;EERAGRFNEALMELGATVCTPRSPSCGACPLEGHCETRSQGDAHAFPAPKAERVRPVLEWAAAALTHSDGSVLLRRHCDGELFAGTWGLPFQETAGHTPRRSARVALDSCGAQAVALQKRGEVHQTLTHRELHVTLFAGPGDAAEREDLRFVAPGALRSVGLSSLARKCLRACGIEEPAPGAG
;
A
#
# COMPACT_ATOMS: atom_id res chain seq x y z
N GLU A 1 11.34 31.95 15.76
CA GLU A 1 11.12 30.58 15.23
C GLU A 1 9.94 29.84 15.91
N GLU A 2 9.83 29.95 17.25
CA GLU A 2 8.68 29.37 17.98
C GLU A 2 7.31 29.93 17.53
N ARG A 3 7.25 31.16 17.08
CA ARG A 3 6.02 31.78 16.60
C ARG A 3 5.57 31.25 15.25
N ALA A 4 6.48 30.83 14.37
CA ALA A 4 6.14 30.29 13.06
C ALA A 4 5.48 28.91 13.17
N GLY A 5 5.96 28.08 14.07
CA GLY A 5 5.34 26.77 14.34
C GLY A 5 3.91 26.90 14.85
N ARG A 6 3.70 27.73 15.87
CA ARG A 6 2.35 27.99 16.43
C ARG A 6 1.41 28.64 15.41
N PHE A 7 1.92 29.49 14.55
CA PHE A 7 1.12 30.11 13.50
C PHE A 7 0.66 29.06 12.47
N ASN A 8 1.55 28.18 12.06
CA ASN A 8 1.21 27.08 11.14
C ASN A 8 0.20 26.10 11.76
N GLU A 9 0.35 25.76 13.04
CA GLU A 9 -0.63 24.95 13.77
C GLU A 9 -2.00 25.64 13.82
N ALA A 10 -2.05 26.92 14.13
CA ALA A 10 -3.28 27.70 14.15
C ALA A 10 -3.97 27.75 12.77
N LEU A 11 -3.20 27.88 11.68
CA LEU A 11 -3.74 27.84 10.33
C LEU A 11 -4.31 26.46 9.97
N MET A 12 -3.64 25.38 10.38
CA MET A 12 -4.15 24.01 10.16
C MET A 12 -5.45 23.80 10.95
N GLU A 13 -5.50 24.22 12.20
CA GLU A 13 -6.69 24.15 13.05
C GLU A 13 -7.85 24.97 12.48
N LEU A 14 -7.57 26.21 12.02
CA LEU A 14 -8.54 27.04 11.34
C LEU A 14 -9.14 26.37 10.11
N GLY A 15 -8.29 25.71 9.30
CA GLY A 15 -8.72 24.93 8.13
C GLY A 15 -9.53 23.70 8.47
N ALA A 16 -9.28 23.09 9.62
CA ALA A 16 -9.99 21.92 10.08
C ALA A 16 -11.37 22.23 10.70
N THR A 17 -11.49 23.36 11.39
CA THR A 17 -12.65 23.67 12.25
C THR A 17 -13.54 24.81 11.75
N VAL A 18 -12.98 25.83 11.13
CA VAL A 18 -13.68 27.06 10.73
C VAL A 18 -13.74 27.22 9.22
N CYS A 19 -12.60 27.17 8.53
CA CYS A 19 -12.51 27.38 7.09
C CYS A 19 -12.60 26.04 6.33
N THR A 20 -13.69 25.33 6.55
CA THR A 20 -13.90 24.01 5.91
C THR A 20 -14.32 24.15 4.44
N PRO A 21 -13.88 23.24 3.53
CA PRO A 21 -14.13 23.38 2.09
C PRO A 21 -15.61 23.37 1.68
N ARG A 22 -16.48 22.70 2.45
CA ARG A 22 -17.89 22.57 2.10
C ARG A 22 -18.80 23.58 2.78
N SER A 23 -18.43 24.03 3.98
CA SER A 23 -19.25 24.93 4.79
C SER A 23 -18.37 25.82 5.68
N PRO A 24 -17.71 26.82 5.10
CA PRO A 24 -16.86 27.71 5.88
C PRO A 24 -17.70 28.63 6.79
N SER A 25 -17.34 28.68 8.07
CA SER A 25 -17.97 29.55 9.09
C SER A 25 -17.28 30.92 9.11
N CYS A 26 -17.40 31.69 8.02
CA CYS A 26 -16.69 32.95 7.83
C CYS A 26 -16.94 33.96 8.96
N GLY A 27 -18.16 34.08 9.46
CA GLY A 27 -18.49 35.00 10.54
C GLY A 27 -17.86 34.67 11.91
N ALA A 28 -17.35 33.43 12.08
CA ALA A 28 -16.60 33.03 13.26
C ALA A 28 -15.07 33.01 13.02
N CYS A 29 -14.63 33.38 11.82
CA CYS A 29 -13.23 33.32 11.44
C CYS A 29 -12.44 34.53 12.00
N PRO A 30 -11.37 34.31 12.78
CA PRO A 30 -10.56 35.40 13.29
C PRO A 30 -9.82 36.21 12.20
N LEU A 31 -9.78 35.67 10.98
CA LEU A 31 -9.16 36.33 9.82
C LEU A 31 -10.20 36.98 8.87
N GLU A 32 -11.48 37.06 9.23
CA GLU A 32 -12.55 37.52 8.35
C GLU A 32 -12.22 38.88 7.72
N GLY A 33 -11.74 39.85 8.53
CA GLY A 33 -11.40 41.23 8.07
C GLY A 33 -10.18 41.33 7.15
N HIS A 34 -9.40 40.25 7.02
CA HIS A 34 -8.18 40.21 6.20
C HIS A 34 -8.32 39.15 5.07
N CYS A 35 -9.48 38.52 4.96
CA CYS A 35 -9.70 37.44 4.03
C CYS A 35 -10.14 37.97 2.65
N GLU A 36 -9.26 37.87 1.67
CA GLU A 36 -9.54 38.29 0.31
C GLU A 36 -10.71 37.52 -0.32
N THR A 37 -10.77 36.23 -0.12
CA THR A 37 -11.89 35.39 -0.58
C THR A 37 -13.23 35.82 -0.01
N ARG A 38 -13.26 36.22 1.28
CA ARG A 38 -14.48 36.72 1.92
C ARG A 38 -14.90 38.05 1.35
N SER A 39 -13.95 38.94 1.05
CA SER A 39 -14.22 40.26 0.46
C SER A 39 -14.78 40.15 -0.96
N GLN A 40 -14.39 39.15 -1.69
CA GLN A 40 -14.89 38.84 -3.04
C GLN A 40 -16.25 38.09 -3.04
N GLY A 41 -16.72 37.66 -1.88
CA GLY A 41 -18.00 36.96 -1.74
C GLY A 41 -18.03 35.52 -2.16
N ASP A 42 -16.89 34.91 -2.47
CA ASP A 42 -16.80 33.57 -3.09
C ASP A 42 -16.00 32.56 -2.26
N ALA A 43 -16.28 32.51 -0.97
CA ALA A 43 -15.59 31.56 -0.07
C ALA A 43 -15.78 30.08 -0.46
N HIS A 44 -16.85 29.76 -1.19
CA HIS A 44 -17.12 28.39 -1.64
C HIS A 44 -16.33 27.96 -2.89
N ALA A 45 -15.73 28.90 -3.61
CA ALA A 45 -14.87 28.59 -4.77
C ALA A 45 -13.48 28.09 -4.36
N PHE A 46 -13.15 28.14 -3.07
CA PHE A 46 -11.84 27.75 -2.56
C PHE A 46 -11.93 26.63 -1.53
N PRO A 47 -11.01 25.64 -1.61
CA PRO A 47 -9.98 25.49 -2.65
C PRO A 47 -10.60 25.14 -4.00
N ALA A 48 -9.99 25.60 -5.08
CA ALA A 48 -10.42 25.22 -6.42
C ALA A 48 -10.47 23.68 -6.56
N PRO A 49 -11.47 23.14 -7.26
CA PRO A 49 -11.56 21.69 -7.48
C PRO A 49 -10.25 21.16 -8.07
N LYS A 50 -9.68 20.14 -7.42
CA LYS A 50 -8.50 19.47 -7.97
C LYS A 50 -8.90 18.77 -9.26
N ALA A 51 -8.12 19.01 -10.31
CA ALA A 51 -8.25 18.22 -11.53
C ALA A 51 -8.14 16.72 -11.18
N GLU A 52 -9.03 15.93 -11.74
CA GLU A 52 -8.99 14.48 -11.58
C GLU A 52 -7.70 13.95 -12.18
N ARG A 53 -6.84 13.39 -11.33
CA ARG A 53 -5.57 12.82 -11.79
C ARG A 53 -5.83 11.39 -12.22
N VAL A 54 -5.70 11.12 -13.50
CA VAL A 54 -5.64 9.75 -14.01
C VAL A 54 -4.40 9.09 -13.41
N ARG A 55 -4.59 8.04 -12.61
CA ARG A 55 -3.49 7.24 -12.07
C ARG A 55 -3.14 6.16 -13.06
N PRO A 56 -1.86 6.02 -13.43
CA PRO A 56 -1.44 4.88 -14.22
C PRO A 56 -1.70 3.58 -13.44
N VAL A 57 -2.24 2.59 -14.14
CA VAL A 57 -2.45 1.25 -13.61
C VAL A 57 -1.22 0.41 -13.91
N LEU A 58 -0.68 -0.23 -12.90
CA LEU A 58 0.41 -1.19 -13.01
C LEU A 58 -0.14 -2.60 -12.79
N GLU A 59 0.02 -3.44 -13.79
CA GLU A 59 -0.37 -4.84 -13.75
C GLU A 59 0.79 -5.69 -13.24
N TRP A 60 0.58 -6.35 -12.10
CA TRP A 60 1.58 -7.17 -11.44
C TRP A 60 1.08 -8.59 -11.24
N ALA A 61 2.01 -9.51 -11.06
CA ALA A 61 1.74 -10.85 -10.59
C ALA A 61 2.60 -11.15 -9.36
N ALA A 62 2.01 -11.78 -8.35
CA ALA A 62 2.70 -12.19 -7.15
C ALA A 62 2.47 -13.69 -6.86
N ALA A 63 3.44 -14.30 -6.20
CA ALA A 63 3.39 -15.73 -5.86
C ALA A 63 3.52 -15.93 -4.34
N ALA A 64 2.51 -16.57 -3.72
CA ALA A 64 2.55 -17.07 -2.37
C ALA A 64 3.05 -18.54 -2.40
N LEU A 65 4.33 -18.72 -2.17
CA LEU A 65 4.93 -20.04 -2.09
C LEU A 65 4.84 -20.55 -0.66
N THR A 66 4.27 -21.73 -0.47
CA THR A 66 4.12 -22.35 0.86
C THR A 66 4.99 -23.60 0.98
N HIS A 67 5.68 -23.69 2.12
CA HIS A 67 6.41 -24.88 2.50
C HIS A 67 5.49 -25.93 3.16
N SER A 68 5.99 -27.14 3.36
CA SER A 68 5.20 -28.26 3.91
C SER A 68 4.70 -28.04 5.34
N ASP A 69 5.35 -27.18 6.10
CA ASP A 69 4.95 -26.78 7.46
C ASP A 69 3.90 -25.64 7.50
N GLY A 70 3.45 -25.18 6.33
CA GLY A 70 2.49 -24.08 6.18
C GLY A 70 3.13 -22.67 6.23
N SER A 71 4.44 -22.56 6.38
CA SER A 71 5.12 -21.28 6.28
C SER A 71 5.08 -20.74 4.86
N VAL A 72 5.07 -19.40 4.72
CA VAL A 72 5.02 -18.71 3.43
C VAL A 72 6.31 -17.96 3.15
N LEU A 73 6.78 -18.07 1.90
CA LEU A 73 7.97 -17.35 1.44
C LEU A 73 7.69 -15.87 1.37
N LEU A 74 8.50 -15.10 2.07
CA LEU A 74 8.53 -13.65 2.02
C LEU A 74 9.89 -13.15 1.55
N ARG A 75 9.86 -12.09 0.75
CA ARG A 75 11.04 -11.37 0.31
C ARG A 75 11.04 -9.97 0.91
N ARG A 76 12.20 -9.49 1.35
CA ARG A 76 12.40 -8.07 1.70
C ARG A 76 12.65 -7.28 0.43
N HIS A 77 11.87 -6.21 0.23
CA HIS A 77 12.01 -5.35 -0.94
C HIS A 77 13.23 -4.44 -0.80
N CYS A 78 14.04 -4.39 -1.86
CA CYS A 78 15.28 -3.63 -1.90
C CYS A 78 15.02 -2.13 -2.08
N ASP A 79 16.05 -1.32 -1.83
CA ASP A 79 16.02 0.11 -2.12
C ASP A 79 15.76 0.36 -3.61
N GLY A 80 14.91 1.35 -3.91
CA GLY A 80 14.46 1.65 -5.27
C GLY A 80 13.25 0.84 -5.75
N GLU A 81 12.88 -0.24 -5.07
CA GLU A 81 11.64 -0.96 -5.33
C GLU A 81 10.43 -0.30 -4.64
N LEU A 82 9.26 -0.57 -5.17
CA LEU A 82 8.04 -0.23 -4.48
C LEU A 82 7.95 -1.04 -3.16
N PHE A 83 7.62 -0.36 -2.06
CA PHE A 83 7.62 -0.92 -0.70
C PHE A 83 9.01 -1.25 -0.12
N ALA A 84 10.07 -0.57 -0.57
CA ALA A 84 11.43 -0.75 -0.07
C ALA A 84 11.50 -0.89 1.47
N GLY A 85 12.33 -1.80 1.94
CA GLY A 85 12.53 -2.10 3.35
C GLY A 85 11.44 -2.94 4.02
N THR A 86 10.27 -3.13 3.39
CA THR A 86 9.20 -4.01 3.90
C THR A 86 9.30 -5.43 3.34
N TRP A 87 8.65 -6.35 4.03
CA TRP A 87 8.52 -7.73 3.57
C TRP A 87 7.20 -7.93 2.79
N GLY A 88 7.23 -8.80 1.79
CA GLY A 88 6.06 -9.14 1.00
C GLY A 88 6.27 -10.39 0.16
N LEU A 89 5.25 -10.76 -0.60
CA LEU A 89 5.37 -11.83 -1.57
C LEU A 89 6.32 -11.43 -2.70
N PRO A 90 7.09 -12.36 -3.29
CA PRO A 90 7.75 -12.11 -4.57
C PRO A 90 6.75 -11.65 -5.61
N PHE A 91 7.04 -10.55 -6.29
CA PHE A 91 6.19 -10.00 -7.34
C PHE A 91 7.00 -9.52 -8.54
N GLN A 92 6.33 -9.43 -9.69
CA GLN A 92 6.89 -8.92 -10.93
C GLN A 92 5.81 -8.19 -11.73
N GLU A 93 6.17 -7.10 -12.36
CA GLU A 93 5.31 -6.44 -13.35
C GLU A 93 5.06 -7.35 -14.55
N THR A 94 3.82 -7.37 -15.07
CA THR A 94 3.47 -8.27 -16.17
C THR A 94 4.10 -7.83 -17.47
N ALA A 95 4.24 -6.51 -17.73
CA ALA A 95 4.99 -5.92 -18.86
C ALA A 95 4.83 -6.67 -20.20
N GLY A 96 3.57 -7.02 -20.54
CA GLY A 96 3.25 -7.76 -21.78
C GLY A 96 3.38 -9.29 -21.68
N HIS A 97 3.76 -9.83 -20.53
CA HIS A 97 3.73 -11.27 -20.25
C HIS A 97 2.41 -11.70 -19.61
N THR A 98 2.13 -13.02 -19.67
CA THR A 98 1.00 -13.56 -18.90
C THR A 98 1.29 -13.44 -17.40
N PRO A 99 0.27 -13.16 -16.55
CA PRO A 99 0.49 -13.05 -15.11
C PRO A 99 1.15 -14.28 -14.48
N ARG A 100 0.83 -15.49 -14.98
CA ARG A 100 1.46 -16.74 -14.52
C ARG A 100 2.97 -16.75 -14.81
N ARG A 101 3.39 -16.27 -15.99
CA ARG A 101 4.80 -16.19 -16.35
C ARG A 101 5.53 -15.19 -15.47
N SER A 102 4.93 -14.03 -15.22
CA SER A 102 5.51 -13.00 -14.35
C SER A 102 5.63 -13.48 -12.91
N ALA A 103 4.65 -14.24 -12.39
CA ALA A 103 4.75 -14.86 -11.07
C ALA A 103 5.91 -15.86 -11.00
N ARG A 104 6.17 -16.63 -12.05
CA ARG A 104 7.36 -17.51 -12.11
C ARG A 104 8.64 -16.71 -12.15
N VAL A 105 8.74 -15.67 -12.98
CA VAL A 105 9.91 -14.80 -13.04
C VAL A 105 10.20 -14.17 -11.66
N ALA A 106 9.15 -13.77 -10.92
CA ALA A 106 9.31 -13.27 -9.56
C ALA A 106 9.95 -14.31 -8.62
N LEU A 107 9.56 -15.57 -8.71
CA LEU A 107 10.16 -16.65 -7.93
C LEU A 107 11.58 -16.96 -8.39
N ASP A 108 11.80 -17.08 -9.69
CA ASP A 108 13.12 -17.38 -10.26
C ASP A 108 14.16 -16.31 -9.88
N SER A 109 13.75 -15.02 -9.87
CA SER A 109 14.61 -13.91 -9.43
C SER A 109 15.03 -14.00 -7.97
N CYS A 110 14.25 -14.69 -7.15
CA CYS A 110 14.55 -14.97 -5.76
C CYS A 110 15.26 -16.33 -5.57
N GLY A 111 15.47 -17.12 -6.63
CA GLY A 111 15.99 -18.49 -6.51
C GLY A 111 14.99 -19.47 -5.89
N ALA A 112 13.70 -19.15 -5.93
CA ALA A 112 12.63 -19.97 -5.39
C ALA A 112 12.01 -20.83 -6.48
N GLN A 113 11.60 -22.06 -6.13
CA GLN A 113 11.02 -23.03 -7.06
C GLN A 113 9.64 -23.47 -6.61
N ALA A 114 8.64 -23.26 -7.46
CA ALA A 114 7.29 -23.73 -7.24
C ALA A 114 7.07 -25.07 -7.97
N VAL A 115 6.51 -26.05 -7.27
CA VAL A 115 6.07 -27.31 -7.86
C VAL A 115 4.92 -27.08 -8.83
N ALA A 116 3.91 -26.31 -8.37
CA ALA A 116 2.78 -25.87 -9.17
C ALA A 116 2.28 -24.52 -8.67
N LEU A 117 1.76 -23.68 -9.57
CA LEU A 117 1.13 -22.41 -9.22
C LEU A 117 -0.33 -22.43 -9.67
N GLN A 118 -1.25 -22.11 -8.78
CA GLN A 118 -2.67 -21.95 -9.06
C GLN A 118 -3.07 -20.50 -8.85
N LYS A 119 -3.88 -19.93 -9.75
CA LYS A 119 -4.45 -18.60 -9.56
C LYS A 119 -5.37 -18.60 -8.33
N ARG A 120 -5.21 -17.64 -7.43
CA ARG A 120 -6.01 -17.50 -6.21
C ARG A 120 -6.96 -16.31 -6.26
N GLY A 121 -6.67 -15.32 -7.07
CA GLY A 121 -7.50 -14.13 -7.18
C GLY A 121 -6.72 -12.92 -7.67
N GLU A 122 -7.30 -11.76 -7.43
CA GLU A 122 -6.73 -10.46 -7.76
C GLU A 122 -6.89 -9.52 -6.59
N VAL A 123 -5.91 -8.65 -6.39
CA VAL A 123 -5.91 -7.62 -5.35
C VAL A 123 -5.63 -6.27 -5.99
N HIS A 124 -6.44 -5.28 -5.64
CA HIS A 124 -6.27 -3.90 -6.08
C HIS A 124 -5.79 -3.04 -4.92
N GLN A 125 -4.80 -2.21 -5.18
CA GLN A 125 -4.25 -1.26 -4.22
C GLN A 125 -4.05 0.10 -4.88
N THR A 126 -4.78 1.10 -4.40
CA THR A 126 -4.59 2.49 -4.79
C THR A 126 -3.45 3.10 -3.98
N LEU A 127 -2.49 3.69 -4.67
CA LEU A 127 -1.43 4.51 -4.11
C LEU A 127 -1.63 5.97 -4.52
N THR A 128 -0.86 6.87 -3.96
CA THR A 128 -0.99 8.32 -4.22
C THR A 128 -0.90 8.66 -5.72
N HIS A 129 -0.03 7.97 -6.47
CA HIS A 129 0.29 8.31 -7.85
C HIS A 129 0.01 7.21 -8.86
N ARG A 130 -0.46 6.02 -8.42
CA ARG A 130 -0.70 4.85 -9.28
C ARG A 130 -1.68 3.87 -8.66
N GLU A 131 -2.22 2.99 -9.47
CA GLU A 131 -3.01 1.85 -9.03
C GLU A 131 -2.25 0.57 -9.33
N LEU A 132 -2.32 -0.39 -8.41
CA LEU A 132 -1.72 -1.70 -8.58
C LEU A 132 -2.84 -2.73 -8.71
N HIS A 133 -2.82 -3.47 -9.79
CA HIS A 133 -3.66 -4.65 -10.01
C HIS A 133 -2.74 -5.87 -9.93
N VAL A 134 -2.92 -6.68 -8.92
CA VAL A 134 -2.03 -7.81 -8.63
C VAL A 134 -2.77 -9.11 -8.79
N THR A 135 -2.41 -9.88 -9.82
CA THR A 135 -2.88 -11.27 -9.98
C THR A 135 -2.07 -12.18 -9.07
N LEU A 136 -2.77 -12.92 -8.21
CA LEU A 136 -2.16 -13.78 -7.21
C LEU A 136 -2.12 -15.24 -7.65
N PHE A 137 -0.98 -15.86 -7.41
CA PHE A 137 -0.77 -17.28 -7.54
C PHE A 137 -0.30 -17.87 -6.21
N ALA A 138 -0.66 -19.10 -5.91
CA ALA A 138 -0.14 -19.82 -4.77
C ALA A 138 0.14 -21.27 -5.11
N GLY A 139 1.08 -21.85 -4.40
CA GLY A 139 1.42 -23.27 -4.54
C GLY A 139 2.54 -23.71 -3.61
N PRO A 140 2.76 -25.02 -3.50
CA PRO A 140 3.86 -25.56 -2.74
C PRO A 140 5.19 -25.31 -3.46
N GLY A 141 6.24 -25.16 -2.68
CA GLY A 141 7.59 -25.01 -3.23
C GLY A 141 8.63 -24.77 -2.15
N ASP A 142 9.83 -24.47 -2.61
CA ASP A 142 11.01 -24.32 -1.76
C ASP A 142 11.93 -23.18 -2.24
N ALA A 143 12.76 -22.70 -1.35
CA ALA A 143 13.78 -21.70 -1.62
C ALA A 143 14.90 -21.79 -0.58
N ALA A 144 16.13 -21.49 -0.98
CA ALA A 144 17.22 -21.29 -0.03
C ALA A 144 17.00 -19.96 0.72
N GLU A 145 16.87 -20.02 2.03
CA GLU A 145 16.70 -18.84 2.88
C GLU A 145 17.98 -18.01 2.91
N ARG A 146 17.79 -16.69 3.03
CA ARG A 146 18.87 -15.71 3.16
C ARG A 146 18.34 -14.45 3.86
N GLU A 147 19.17 -13.46 4.10
CA GLU A 147 18.81 -12.26 4.86
C GLU A 147 17.56 -11.54 4.31
N ASP A 148 17.40 -11.52 2.98
CA ASP A 148 16.29 -10.87 2.27
C ASP A 148 15.18 -11.82 1.81
N LEU A 149 15.26 -13.12 2.11
CA LEU A 149 14.32 -14.15 1.67
C LEU A 149 14.19 -15.25 2.73
N ARG A 150 12.99 -15.47 3.25
CA ARG A 150 12.75 -16.50 4.27
C ARG A 150 11.31 -17.01 4.27
N PHE A 151 11.14 -18.22 4.76
CA PHE A 151 9.83 -18.75 5.10
C PHE A 151 9.39 -18.23 6.47
N VAL A 152 8.15 -17.76 6.56
CA VAL A 152 7.57 -17.22 7.81
C VAL A 152 6.29 -17.97 8.11
N ALA A 153 6.23 -18.56 9.30
CA ALA A 153 5.02 -19.21 9.77
C ALA A 153 3.85 -18.20 9.90
N PRO A 154 2.60 -18.59 9.64
CA PRO A 154 1.44 -17.69 9.76
C PRO A 154 1.36 -16.98 11.12
N GLY A 155 1.68 -17.69 12.20
CA GLY A 155 1.72 -17.12 13.56
C GLY A 155 2.77 -16.02 13.78
N ALA A 156 3.83 -16.00 12.98
CA ALA A 156 4.91 -15.02 13.07
C ALA A 156 4.75 -13.82 12.13
N LEU A 157 3.74 -13.80 11.26
CA LEU A 157 3.53 -12.72 10.27
C LEU A 157 3.36 -11.34 10.92
N ARG A 158 2.84 -11.27 12.15
CA ARG A 158 2.68 -10.00 12.90
C ARG A 158 3.99 -9.35 13.29
N SER A 159 5.03 -10.15 13.55
CA SER A 159 6.35 -9.66 13.91
C SER A 159 7.16 -9.19 12.70
N VAL A 160 6.66 -9.42 11.49
CA VAL A 160 7.32 -9.03 10.24
C VAL A 160 6.75 -7.71 9.73
N GLY A 161 7.61 -6.79 9.34
CA GLY A 161 7.24 -5.49 8.76
C GLY A 161 6.61 -5.63 7.37
N LEU A 162 5.38 -6.16 7.29
CA LEU A 162 4.64 -6.35 6.05
C LEU A 162 4.02 -5.04 5.55
N SER A 163 4.09 -4.82 4.24
CA SER A 163 3.32 -3.74 3.59
C SER A 163 1.81 -4.03 3.64
N SER A 164 0.98 -2.98 3.50
CA SER A 164 -0.48 -3.15 3.42
C SER A 164 -0.91 -4.02 2.24
N LEU A 165 -0.20 -3.92 1.10
CA LEU A 165 -0.43 -4.77 -0.05
C LEU A 165 -0.10 -6.24 0.26
N ALA A 166 1.04 -6.51 0.91
CA ALA A 166 1.44 -7.85 1.28
C ALA A 166 0.38 -8.53 2.17
N ARG A 167 -0.14 -7.81 3.17
CA ARG A 167 -1.21 -8.32 4.04
C ARG A 167 -2.48 -8.65 3.26
N LYS A 168 -2.89 -7.80 2.32
CA LYS A 168 -4.04 -8.06 1.43
C LYS A 168 -3.82 -9.30 0.57
N CYS A 169 -2.62 -9.43 -0.02
CA CYS A 169 -2.28 -10.56 -0.89
C CYS A 169 -2.25 -11.88 -0.12
N LEU A 170 -1.63 -11.91 1.07
CA LEU A 170 -1.59 -13.09 1.94
C LEU A 170 -3.01 -13.54 2.31
N ARG A 171 -3.85 -12.62 2.75
CA ARG A 171 -5.25 -12.89 3.09
C ARG A 171 -6.04 -13.44 1.89
N ALA A 172 -5.86 -12.87 0.71
CA ALA A 172 -6.50 -13.34 -0.51
C ALA A 172 -6.01 -14.73 -0.95
N CYS A 173 -4.81 -15.15 -0.50
CA CYS A 173 -4.31 -16.52 -0.67
C CYS A 173 -4.76 -17.48 0.44
N GLY A 174 -5.56 -17.03 1.41
CA GLY A 174 -6.00 -17.84 2.55
C GLY A 174 -4.93 -18.02 3.64
N ILE A 175 -3.89 -17.16 3.63
CA ILE A 175 -2.82 -17.15 4.62
C ILE A 175 -3.13 -16.01 5.59
N GLU A 176 -3.77 -16.35 6.70
CA GLU A 176 -4.20 -15.36 7.70
C GLU A 176 -3.27 -15.32 8.90
N GLU A 177 -3.09 -14.12 9.43
CA GLU A 177 -2.51 -13.95 10.75
C GLU A 177 -3.52 -14.48 11.79
N PRO A 178 -3.12 -15.35 12.73
CA PRO A 178 -4.04 -15.81 13.77
C PRO A 178 -4.59 -14.61 14.57
N ALA A 179 -5.86 -14.71 14.97
CA ALA A 179 -6.53 -13.68 15.78
C ALA A 179 -5.71 -13.38 17.07
N PRO A 180 -5.67 -12.13 17.54
CA PRO A 180 -5.04 -11.81 18.81
C PRO A 180 -5.78 -12.55 19.93
N GLY A 181 -5.11 -13.48 20.59
CA GLY A 181 -5.65 -14.16 21.80
C GLY A 181 -5.97 -15.64 21.68
N ALA A 182 -5.54 -16.35 20.64
CA ALA A 182 -5.60 -17.81 20.59
C ALA A 182 -4.22 -18.40 20.97
N GLY A 183 -3.85 -18.27 22.23
CA GLY A 183 -2.67 -18.87 22.86
C GLY A 183 -2.94 -19.11 24.32
#